data_1ccaeedcebde6d2ca61d82bbe6607e42
#
_entry.id   1ccaeedcebde6d2ca61d82bbe6607e42
#
_cell.length_a   1.000
_cell.length_b   1.000
_cell.length_c   1.000
_cell.angle_alpha   90.00
_cell.angle_beta   90.00
_cell.angle_gamma   90.00
#
_symmetry.space_group_name_H-M   'P 1'
#
loop_
_entity.id
_entity.type
_entity.pdbx_description
1 polymer ?
#
loop_
_entity_poly.entity_id
_entity_poly.type
_entity_poly.pdbx_seq_one_letter_code
_entity_poly.pdbx_strand_id
1 'polypeptide(L)'
;MSISRSNKLACMLVVAMTLASCNLDIPKEVQSSFETMTIEKSDIVLPIKFSAKMKGKADVTITPQVSGQLTKICVTEGQRVGVGTVLFVIDQRNAQHEVEAAQANLQAAQANLQAAIASENSASLEYQSNKNLFDKKIVSTYMLENSLNTYKQAQAAVSQARAAVTQAQASLNRAKVNLGFCTITSPVVGVIGEIPVFAGDQVSPGTQLTIVSGNTTMDAEFSITESFLVNQLSSGTVKEADKSRVMAALPDVQFVLKNGVQYPYGGRVTSLTGVVNAATGSLACKASFPNPDGHLFSGMQGTVVIPIQKKDVMVIPINAVVRLQDKSLVYKVMPDSTAKSVEVTITNTDSGKDVIINSGLNTGDVIVTTGANNVQEGQKVLFPKEEESEKKD
;
A
#
# COMPACT_ATOMS: atom_id res chain seq x y z
N MET A 1 -48.93 -87.20 49.90
CA MET A 1 -47.78 -86.44 50.52
C MET A 1 -48.14 -85.02 50.57
N SER A 2 -48.32 -84.52 51.79
CA SER A 2 -48.82 -83.18 52.17
C SER A 2 -47.75 -82.15 51.94
N ILE A 3 -48.07 -81.07 51.21
CA ILE A 3 -47.29 -79.87 51.22
C ILE A 3 -48.23 -78.70 51.57
N SER A 4 -47.88 -78.17 52.66
CA SER A 4 -48.42 -77.23 53.59
C SER A 4 -49.08 -75.97 52.97
N ARG A 5 -50.29 -75.67 53.47
CA ARG A 5 -51.11 -74.44 53.24
C ARG A 5 -50.42 -73.17 53.71
N SER A 6 -49.23 -73.24 54.30
CA SER A 6 -48.50 -72.13 54.89
C SER A 6 -47.80 -71.20 53.85
N ASN A 7 -47.36 -71.76 52.70
CA ASN A 7 -46.62 -70.99 51.70
C ASN A 7 -47.44 -70.10 50.75
N LYS A 8 -48.77 -70.34 50.72
CA LYS A 8 -49.64 -69.45 49.89
C LYS A 8 -50.03 -68.12 50.55
N LEU A 9 -50.02 -68.07 51.89
CA LEU A 9 -50.31 -66.89 52.61
C LEU A 9 -49.10 -65.92 52.64
N ALA A 10 -47.87 -66.42 52.64
CA ALA A 10 -46.65 -65.63 52.60
C ALA A 10 -46.41 -64.96 51.22
N CYS A 11 -46.79 -65.69 50.14
CA CYS A 11 -46.69 -65.05 48.78
C CYS A 11 -47.73 -63.96 48.53
N MET A 12 -48.92 -64.07 49.14
CA MET A 12 -49.97 -63.06 48.98
C MET A 12 -49.68 -61.75 49.75
N LEU A 13 -48.95 -61.81 50.86
CA LEU A 13 -48.52 -60.67 51.68
C LEU A 13 -47.34 -59.92 51.06
N VAL A 14 -46.47 -60.59 50.33
CA VAL A 14 -45.32 -59.97 49.59
C VAL A 14 -45.81 -59.23 48.33
N VAL A 15 -46.84 -59.75 47.66
CA VAL A 15 -47.45 -59.10 46.46
C VAL A 15 -48.28 -57.86 46.85
N ALA A 16 -48.88 -57.82 48.09
CA ALA A 16 -49.62 -56.65 48.54
C ALA A 16 -48.75 -55.51 49.02
N MET A 17 -47.47 -55.76 49.39
CA MET A 17 -46.49 -54.71 49.84
C MET A 17 -45.76 -54.04 48.68
N THR A 18 -45.80 -54.59 47.44
CA THR A 18 -45.13 -54.01 46.30
C THR A 18 -46.01 -53.02 45.48
N LEU A 19 -47.26 -52.79 45.85
CA LEU A 19 -48.18 -51.92 45.13
C LEU A 19 -48.40 -50.55 45.80
N ALA A 20 -47.69 -50.25 46.90
CA ALA A 20 -47.85 -49.01 47.65
C ALA A 20 -46.69 -48.01 47.55
N SER A 21 -45.76 -48.11 46.56
CA SER A 21 -44.65 -47.18 46.38
C SER A 21 -44.44 -46.75 44.92
N CYS A 22 -45.52 -46.36 44.23
CA CYS A 22 -45.40 -45.50 43.08
C CYS A 22 -45.84 -44.08 43.51
N ASN A 23 -44.98 -43.40 44.22
CA ASN A 23 -44.95 -41.97 44.13
C ASN A 23 -44.46 -41.63 42.72
N LEU A 24 -45.42 -41.24 41.84
CA LEU A 24 -45.05 -40.49 40.66
C LEU A 24 -44.49 -39.17 41.14
N ASP A 25 -43.16 -39.10 41.30
CA ASP A 25 -42.48 -37.85 41.21
C ASP A 25 -42.70 -37.35 39.76
N ILE A 26 -43.65 -36.46 39.61
CA ILE A 26 -43.80 -35.58 38.46
C ILE A 26 -42.43 -34.90 38.34
N PRO A 27 -41.69 -35.05 37.21
CA PRO A 27 -40.45 -34.31 37.06
C PRO A 27 -40.78 -32.86 37.25
N LYS A 28 -40.22 -32.22 38.31
CA LYS A 28 -40.17 -30.79 38.36
C LYS A 28 -39.66 -30.31 37.03
N GLU A 29 -40.49 -29.63 36.27
CA GLU A 29 -40.08 -28.85 35.11
C GLU A 29 -38.79 -28.16 35.53
N VAL A 30 -37.67 -28.57 34.91
CA VAL A 30 -36.41 -27.89 35.07
C VAL A 30 -36.63 -26.51 34.49
N GLN A 31 -36.98 -25.57 35.38
CA GLN A 31 -37.13 -24.17 35.04
C GLN A 31 -35.73 -23.66 34.69
N SER A 32 -35.33 -23.84 33.43
CA SER A 32 -34.13 -23.25 32.91
C SER A 32 -34.34 -21.73 32.86
N SER A 33 -33.68 -21.00 33.73
CA SER A 33 -33.61 -19.57 33.65
C SER A 33 -32.81 -19.20 32.44
N PHE A 34 -33.42 -18.53 31.47
CA PHE A 34 -32.75 -18.03 30.27
C PHE A 34 -32.34 -16.58 30.51
N GLU A 35 -31.11 -16.25 30.15
CA GLU A 35 -30.68 -14.85 30.12
C GLU A 35 -31.33 -14.17 28.92
N THR A 36 -31.84 -12.97 29.16
CA THR A 36 -32.51 -12.16 28.12
C THR A 36 -31.79 -10.83 27.99
N MET A 37 -31.86 -10.26 26.81
CA MET A 37 -31.29 -8.95 26.49
C MET A 37 -32.29 -8.14 25.70
N THR A 38 -32.45 -6.87 26.05
CA THR A 38 -33.22 -5.90 25.25
C THR A 38 -32.35 -5.38 24.13
N ILE A 39 -32.85 -5.39 22.91
CA ILE A 39 -32.14 -4.89 21.74
C ILE A 39 -32.09 -3.38 21.76
N GLU A 40 -30.88 -2.86 21.80
CA GLU A 40 -30.62 -1.42 21.67
C GLU A 40 -29.79 -1.17 20.42
N LYS A 41 -29.91 0.04 19.87
CA LYS A 41 -29.02 0.49 18.81
C LYS A 41 -27.68 0.94 19.40
N SER A 42 -26.59 0.51 18.82
CA SER A 42 -25.24 0.92 19.22
C SER A 42 -24.39 1.23 18.00
N ASP A 43 -23.38 2.05 18.22
CA ASP A 43 -22.35 2.31 17.22
C ASP A 43 -21.26 1.26 17.36
N ILE A 44 -20.86 0.66 16.26
CA ILE A 44 -19.80 -0.36 16.24
C ILE A 44 -18.77 -0.05 15.16
N VAL A 45 -17.52 -0.38 15.45
CA VAL A 45 -16.44 -0.33 14.47
C VAL A 45 -16.20 -1.73 13.91
N LEU A 46 -16.37 -1.87 12.59
CA LEU A 46 -16.11 -3.10 11.87
C LEU A 46 -14.74 -3.02 11.21
N PRO A 47 -13.75 -3.80 11.64
CA PRO A 47 -12.46 -3.90 10.98
C PRO A 47 -12.57 -4.74 9.71
N ILE A 48 -12.48 -4.11 8.54
CA ILE A 48 -12.46 -4.83 7.26
C ILE A 48 -11.01 -5.07 6.87
N LYS A 49 -10.66 -6.31 6.57
CA LYS A 49 -9.30 -6.78 6.32
C LYS A 49 -9.04 -7.03 4.84
N PHE A 50 -7.93 -6.48 4.34
CA PHE A 50 -7.47 -6.70 2.97
C PHE A 50 -6.01 -7.16 2.98
N SER A 51 -5.71 -8.23 2.26
CA SER A 51 -4.32 -8.65 2.07
C SER A 51 -3.54 -7.59 1.33
N ALA A 52 -2.37 -7.25 1.83
CA ALA A 52 -1.53 -6.18 1.30
C ALA A 52 -0.07 -6.59 1.21
N LYS A 53 0.63 -5.97 0.25
CA LYS A 53 2.08 -6.08 0.09
C LYS A 53 2.70 -4.70 0.28
N MET A 54 3.72 -4.62 1.13
CA MET A 54 4.50 -3.39 1.33
C MET A 54 5.44 -3.17 0.16
N LYS A 55 5.54 -1.92 -0.28
CA LYS A 55 6.49 -1.45 -1.28
C LYS A 55 7.08 -0.13 -0.82
N GLY A 56 8.37 0.05 -1.01
CA GLY A 56 9.01 1.34 -0.78
C GLY A 56 8.42 2.40 -1.71
N LYS A 57 8.14 3.58 -1.20
CA LYS A 57 7.59 4.69 -2.02
C LYS A 57 8.49 5.05 -3.20
N ALA A 58 9.79 4.84 -3.08
CA ALA A 58 10.80 5.11 -4.09
C ALA A 58 11.72 3.90 -4.26
N ASP A 59 11.17 2.76 -4.68
CA ASP A 59 11.97 1.61 -5.09
C ASP A 59 12.51 1.86 -6.51
N VAL A 60 13.80 2.15 -6.61
CA VAL A 60 14.48 2.44 -7.88
C VAL A 60 15.42 1.31 -8.23
N THR A 61 15.19 0.68 -9.38
CA THR A 61 16.13 -0.29 -9.94
C THR A 61 17.34 0.45 -10.53
N ILE A 62 18.52 0.12 -10.07
CA ILE A 62 19.79 0.70 -10.55
C ILE A 62 20.30 -0.15 -11.70
N THR A 63 20.44 0.47 -12.86
CA THR A 63 20.99 -0.14 -14.08
C THR A 63 22.09 0.76 -14.64
N PRO A 64 23.14 0.19 -15.29
CA PRO A 64 24.17 0.97 -15.97
C PRO A 64 23.59 1.62 -17.23
N GLN A 65 24.14 2.76 -17.62
CA GLN A 65 23.83 3.45 -18.87
C GLN A 65 24.84 3.16 -19.98
N VAL A 66 25.99 2.60 -19.61
CA VAL A 66 27.07 2.21 -20.53
C VAL A 66 27.48 0.76 -20.29
N SER A 67 27.98 0.11 -21.32
CA SER A 67 28.56 -1.24 -21.22
C SER A 67 30.01 -1.18 -20.77
N GLY A 68 30.41 -2.11 -19.91
CA GLY A 68 31.80 -2.22 -19.47
C GLY A 68 31.96 -3.24 -18.34
N GLN A 69 33.18 -3.47 -17.93
CA GLN A 69 33.49 -4.34 -16.80
C GLN A 69 33.29 -3.60 -15.47
N LEU A 70 32.65 -4.22 -14.52
CA LEU A 70 32.47 -3.66 -13.17
C LEU A 70 33.76 -3.73 -12.39
N THR A 71 34.41 -2.57 -12.15
CA THR A 71 35.71 -2.52 -11.49
C THR A 71 35.56 -2.56 -9.96
N LYS A 72 34.54 -1.91 -9.42
CA LYS A 72 34.37 -1.80 -7.97
C LYS A 72 32.91 -1.70 -7.58
N ILE A 73 32.54 -2.39 -6.49
CA ILE A 73 31.30 -2.25 -5.76
C ILE A 73 31.64 -1.47 -4.48
N CYS A 74 31.00 -0.28 -4.31
CA CYS A 74 31.34 0.65 -3.24
C CYS A 74 30.39 0.56 -2.04
N VAL A 75 29.37 -0.30 -2.11
CA VAL A 75 28.31 -0.45 -1.12
C VAL A 75 28.08 -1.91 -0.77
N THR A 76 27.42 -2.17 0.36
CA THR A 76 27.00 -3.50 0.80
C THR A 76 25.49 -3.59 0.84
N GLU A 77 24.96 -4.81 0.70
CA GLU A 77 23.54 -5.07 0.87
C GLU A 77 23.05 -4.63 2.26
N GLY A 78 21.86 -4.03 2.32
CA GLY A 78 21.31 -3.48 3.57
C GLY A 78 21.90 -2.14 4.00
N GLN A 79 22.91 -1.60 3.31
CA GLN A 79 23.51 -0.30 3.64
C GLN A 79 22.56 0.84 3.30
N ARG A 80 22.47 1.84 4.18
CA ARG A 80 21.78 3.11 3.90
C ARG A 80 22.65 4.01 3.04
N VAL A 81 22.04 4.58 2.00
CA VAL A 81 22.70 5.50 1.06
C VAL A 81 21.87 6.76 0.86
N GLY A 82 22.56 7.86 0.57
CA GLY A 82 21.97 9.14 0.19
C GLY A 82 21.99 9.37 -1.32
N VAL A 83 21.30 10.42 -1.75
CA VAL A 83 21.39 10.87 -3.15
C VAL A 83 22.84 11.22 -3.50
N GLY A 84 23.34 10.74 -4.66
CA GLY A 84 24.70 10.99 -5.12
C GLY A 84 25.77 10.06 -4.53
N THR A 85 25.40 9.18 -3.57
CA THR A 85 26.36 8.16 -3.08
C THR A 85 26.78 7.23 -4.20
N VAL A 86 28.09 7.04 -4.40
CA VAL A 86 28.64 6.13 -5.41
C VAL A 86 28.33 4.69 -4.99
N LEU A 87 27.68 3.96 -5.89
CA LEU A 87 27.30 2.56 -5.69
C LEU A 87 28.25 1.61 -6.40
N PHE A 88 28.48 1.86 -7.71
CA PHE A 88 29.27 1.01 -8.59
C PHE A 88 30.19 1.84 -9.48
N VAL A 89 31.29 1.27 -9.85
CA VAL A 89 32.26 1.88 -10.79
C VAL A 89 32.53 0.88 -11.92
N ILE A 90 32.26 1.29 -13.15
CA ILE A 90 32.60 0.59 -14.38
C ILE A 90 33.98 1.05 -14.82
N ASP A 91 34.72 0.25 -15.57
CA ASP A 91 36.04 0.60 -16.11
C ASP A 91 35.97 1.93 -16.90
N GLN A 92 36.70 2.92 -16.40
CA GLN A 92 36.68 4.30 -16.90
C GLN A 92 37.76 4.58 -17.93
N ARG A 93 38.75 3.66 -18.13
CA ARG A 93 39.95 3.92 -18.93
C ARG A 93 39.63 4.37 -20.35
N ASN A 94 38.76 3.67 -21.05
CA ASN A 94 38.39 4.03 -22.42
C ASN A 94 37.64 5.39 -22.46
N ALA A 95 36.67 5.61 -21.56
CA ALA A 95 35.96 6.87 -21.50
C ALA A 95 36.87 8.06 -21.11
N GLN A 96 37.89 7.81 -20.30
CA GLN A 96 38.89 8.83 -19.95
C GLN A 96 39.74 9.22 -21.16
N HIS A 97 40.20 8.24 -21.93
CA HIS A 97 40.95 8.50 -23.18
C HIS A 97 40.11 9.24 -24.22
N GLU A 98 38.78 8.97 -24.29
CA GLU A 98 37.86 9.74 -25.14
C GLU A 98 37.77 11.21 -24.70
N VAL A 99 37.73 11.46 -23.40
CA VAL A 99 37.73 12.84 -22.87
C VAL A 99 39.02 13.54 -23.20
N GLU A 100 40.18 12.87 -23.00
CA GLU A 100 41.52 13.43 -23.33
C GLU A 100 41.62 13.77 -24.83
N ALA A 101 41.19 12.87 -25.71
CA ALA A 101 41.18 13.09 -27.15
C ALA A 101 40.26 14.26 -27.55
N ALA A 102 39.07 14.32 -26.99
CA ALA A 102 38.13 15.42 -27.24
C ALA A 102 38.64 16.77 -26.71
N GLN A 103 39.34 16.76 -25.58
CA GLN A 103 40.01 17.94 -25.02
C GLN A 103 41.10 18.47 -25.94
N ALA A 104 41.95 17.56 -26.48
CA ALA A 104 43.00 17.92 -27.45
C ALA A 104 42.42 18.53 -28.74
N ASN A 105 41.34 17.94 -29.25
CA ASN A 105 40.62 18.47 -30.42
C ASN A 105 40.03 19.88 -30.17
N LEU A 106 39.51 20.12 -28.95
CA LEU A 106 39.04 21.47 -28.57
C LEU A 106 40.19 22.48 -28.55
N GLN A 107 41.35 22.10 -28.00
CA GLN A 107 42.53 22.97 -27.98
C GLN A 107 43.02 23.31 -29.39
N ALA A 108 43.02 22.31 -30.30
CA ALA A 108 43.39 22.53 -31.72
C ALA A 108 42.38 23.49 -32.40
N ALA A 109 41.08 23.32 -32.19
CA ALA A 109 40.07 24.22 -32.72
C ALA A 109 40.19 25.66 -32.17
N GLN A 110 40.53 25.80 -30.90
CA GLN A 110 40.77 27.11 -30.26
C GLN A 110 42.02 27.80 -30.85
N ALA A 111 43.11 27.05 -31.10
CA ALA A 111 44.32 27.58 -31.75
C ALA A 111 44.00 28.07 -33.18
N ASN A 112 43.23 27.29 -33.95
CA ASN A 112 42.80 27.68 -35.28
C ASN A 112 41.93 28.96 -35.26
N LEU A 113 41.04 29.10 -34.25
CA LEU A 113 40.27 30.31 -34.07
C LEU A 113 41.16 31.52 -33.80
N GLN A 114 42.20 31.38 -32.96
CA GLN A 114 43.15 32.47 -32.68
C GLN A 114 43.92 32.89 -33.96
N ALA A 115 44.32 31.90 -34.78
CA ALA A 115 44.95 32.19 -36.07
C ALA A 115 44.01 32.95 -37.02
N ALA A 116 42.74 32.54 -37.09
CA ALA A 116 41.74 33.23 -37.92
C ALA A 116 41.46 34.65 -37.43
N ILE A 117 41.39 34.89 -36.10
CA ILE A 117 41.24 36.22 -35.52
C ILE A 117 42.47 37.12 -35.84
N ALA A 118 43.69 36.57 -35.77
CA ALA A 118 44.87 37.31 -36.12
C ALA A 118 44.85 37.74 -37.62
N SER A 119 44.42 36.84 -38.51
CA SER A 119 44.26 37.15 -39.93
C SER A 119 43.14 38.18 -40.16
N GLU A 120 42.02 38.11 -39.47
CA GLU A 120 40.94 39.11 -39.55
C GLU A 120 41.45 40.49 -39.10
N ASN A 121 42.19 40.56 -38.00
CA ASN A 121 42.78 41.82 -37.51
C ASN A 121 43.73 42.46 -38.57
N SER A 122 44.56 41.65 -39.23
CA SER A 122 45.46 42.14 -40.28
C SER A 122 44.67 42.68 -41.47
N ALA A 123 43.69 41.95 -41.95
CA ALA A 123 42.81 42.36 -43.05
C ALA A 123 41.97 43.60 -42.71
N SER A 124 41.51 43.73 -41.45
CA SER A 124 40.81 44.89 -40.91
C SER A 124 41.69 46.14 -40.94
N LEU A 125 42.95 46.04 -40.51
CA LEU A 125 43.92 47.14 -40.52
C LEU A 125 44.20 47.59 -41.97
N GLU A 126 44.40 46.69 -42.91
CA GLU A 126 44.60 46.96 -44.32
C GLU A 126 43.40 47.68 -44.92
N TYR A 127 42.17 47.18 -44.68
CA TYR A 127 40.93 47.86 -45.11
C TYR A 127 40.79 49.25 -44.53
N GLN A 128 41.04 49.42 -43.22
CA GLN A 128 40.98 50.75 -42.58
C GLN A 128 42.01 51.73 -43.16
N SER A 129 43.23 51.30 -43.45
CA SER A 129 44.26 52.08 -44.08
C SER A 129 43.86 52.51 -45.47
N ASN A 130 43.40 51.54 -46.34
CA ASN A 130 42.92 51.83 -47.66
C ASN A 130 41.71 52.77 -47.70
N LYS A 131 40.79 52.64 -46.73
CA LYS A 131 39.66 53.56 -46.57
C LYS A 131 40.09 54.97 -46.27
N ASN A 132 41.05 55.19 -45.35
CA ASN A 132 41.63 56.51 -45.04
C ASN A 132 42.35 57.12 -46.23
N LEU A 133 43.02 56.33 -47.04
CA LEU A 133 43.70 56.76 -48.27
C LEU A 133 42.71 57.10 -49.38
N PHE A 134 41.59 56.34 -49.50
CA PHE A 134 40.53 56.58 -50.44
C PHE A 134 39.81 57.91 -50.14
N ASP A 135 39.52 58.19 -48.90
CA ASP A 135 38.89 59.45 -48.44
C ASP A 135 39.76 60.65 -48.81
N LYS A 136 41.09 60.44 -48.85
CA LYS A 136 42.09 61.45 -49.31
C LYS A 136 42.30 61.41 -50.84
N LYS A 137 41.56 60.58 -51.60
CA LYS A 137 41.68 60.42 -53.08
C LYS A 137 43.04 59.89 -53.56
N ILE A 138 43.75 59.11 -52.74
CA ILE A 138 45.09 58.60 -53.06
C ILE A 138 45.02 57.22 -53.72
N VAL A 139 44.02 56.37 -53.37
CA VAL A 139 43.84 55.01 -53.92
C VAL A 139 42.57 54.92 -54.75
N SER A 140 42.49 53.90 -55.64
CA SER A 140 41.33 53.66 -56.49
C SER A 140 40.17 52.93 -55.73
N THR A 141 38.97 53.07 -56.23
CA THR A 141 37.78 52.29 -55.71
C THR A 141 38.03 50.79 -55.74
N TYR A 142 38.70 50.27 -56.81
CA TYR A 142 39.06 48.89 -56.88
C TYR A 142 39.92 48.38 -55.71
N MET A 143 40.89 49.21 -55.28
CA MET A 143 41.80 48.86 -54.20
C MET A 143 41.07 48.80 -52.84
N LEU A 144 40.12 49.74 -52.64
CA LEU A 144 39.24 49.74 -51.45
C LEU A 144 38.33 48.53 -51.45
N GLU A 145 37.65 48.23 -52.56
CA GLU A 145 36.74 47.08 -52.64
C GLU A 145 37.47 45.77 -52.48
N ASN A 146 38.69 45.61 -53.04
CA ASN A 146 39.52 44.42 -52.85
C ASN A 146 39.88 44.19 -51.39
N SER A 147 40.32 45.22 -50.68
CA SER A 147 40.63 45.12 -49.24
C SER A 147 39.39 44.83 -48.39
N LEU A 148 38.22 45.38 -48.75
CA LEU A 148 36.94 45.09 -48.11
C LEU A 148 36.55 43.62 -48.30
N ASN A 149 36.73 43.05 -49.50
CA ASN A 149 36.44 41.67 -49.80
C ASN A 149 37.37 40.73 -49.04
N THR A 150 38.70 41.05 -48.92
CA THR A 150 39.68 40.31 -48.10
C THR A 150 39.27 40.33 -46.64
N TYR A 151 38.84 41.50 -46.10
CA TYR A 151 38.36 41.62 -44.73
C TYR A 151 37.10 40.74 -44.49
N LYS A 152 36.09 40.79 -45.39
CA LYS A 152 34.89 39.96 -45.29
C LYS A 152 35.24 38.48 -45.36
N GLN A 153 36.21 38.05 -46.16
CA GLN A 153 36.67 36.67 -46.24
C GLN A 153 37.31 36.22 -44.94
N ALA A 154 38.16 37.05 -44.33
CA ALA A 154 38.75 36.77 -43.05
C ALA A 154 37.69 36.72 -41.90
N GLN A 155 36.67 37.57 -41.93
CA GLN A 155 35.54 37.53 -41.00
C GLN A 155 34.72 36.24 -41.15
N ALA A 156 34.49 35.79 -42.36
CA ALA A 156 33.87 34.47 -42.60
C ALA A 156 34.69 33.32 -42.05
N ALA A 157 36.03 33.36 -42.21
CA ALA A 157 36.93 32.37 -41.66
C ALA A 157 36.88 32.32 -40.12
N VAL A 158 36.82 33.49 -39.44
CA VAL A 158 36.60 33.54 -37.98
C VAL A 158 35.28 32.92 -37.59
N SER A 159 34.20 33.17 -38.31
CA SER A 159 32.90 32.58 -38.06
C SER A 159 32.92 31.05 -38.21
N GLN A 160 33.62 30.55 -39.24
CA GLN A 160 33.81 29.11 -39.45
C GLN A 160 34.66 28.48 -38.32
N ALA A 161 35.75 29.12 -37.89
CA ALA A 161 36.58 28.64 -36.79
C ALA A 161 35.81 28.64 -35.44
N ARG A 162 34.96 29.63 -35.18
CA ARG A 162 34.06 29.65 -33.99
C ARG A 162 33.10 28.47 -34.01
N ALA A 163 32.49 28.16 -35.13
CA ALA A 163 31.62 26.98 -35.28
C ALA A 163 32.36 25.68 -35.00
N ALA A 164 33.63 25.56 -35.45
CA ALA A 164 34.50 24.40 -35.16
C ALA A 164 34.80 24.26 -33.67
N VAL A 165 35.05 25.37 -32.94
CA VAL A 165 35.22 25.37 -31.46
C VAL A 165 33.94 24.90 -30.77
N THR A 166 32.77 25.39 -31.21
CA THR A 166 31.48 24.96 -30.64
C THR A 166 31.25 23.47 -30.85
N GLN A 167 31.57 22.95 -32.03
CA GLN A 167 31.48 21.52 -32.34
C GLN A 167 32.41 20.68 -31.46
N ALA A 168 33.66 21.09 -31.32
CA ALA A 168 34.65 20.39 -30.49
C ALA A 168 34.25 20.42 -28.99
N GLN A 169 33.73 21.57 -28.52
CA GLN A 169 33.19 21.70 -27.15
C GLN A 169 31.99 20.74 -26.90
N ALA A 170 31.10 20.62 -27.87
CA ALA A 170 29.95 19.68 -27.78
C ALA A 170 30.44 18.23 -27.71
N SER A 171 31.51 17.87 -28.50
CA SER A 171 32.12 16.56 -28.46
C SER A 171 32.78 16.26 -27.11
N LEU A 172 33.49 17.22 -26.53
CA LEU A 172 34.06 17.11 -25.19
C LEU A 172 32.99 16.91 -24.11
N ASN A 173 31.90 17.68 -24.17
CA ASN A 173 30.81 17.53 -23.23
C ASN A 173 30.17 16.12 -23.31
N ARG A 174 30.00 15.57 -24.52
CA ARG A 174 29.51 14.20 -24.72
C ARG A 174 30.45 13.17 -24.09
N ALA A 175 31.76 13.29 -24.33
CA ALA A 175 32.74 12.39 -23.73
C ALA A 175 32.73 12.46 -22.20
N LYS A 176 32.60 13.65 -21.61
CA LYS A 176 32.48 13.83 -20.15
C LYS A 176 31.20 13.19 -19.58
N VAL A 177 30.10 13.28 -20.29
CA VAL A 177 28.84 12.62 -19.87
C VAL A 177 29.00 11.10 -19.90
N ASN A 178 29.61 10.55 -20.95
CA ASN A 178 29.89 9.11 -21.03
C ASN A 178 30.81 8.64 -19.89
N LEU A 179 31.84 9.41 -19.56
CA LEU A 179 32.71 9.13 -18.40
C LEU A 179 31.90 9.17 -17.09
N GLY A 180 30.97 10.15 -16.95
CA GLY A 180 30.09 10.23 -15.80
C GLY A 180 29.21 8.99 -15.62
N PHE A 181 28.76 8.38 -16.71
CA PHE A 181 27.97 7.14 -16.67
C PHE A 181 28.75 5.92 -16.19
N CYS A 182 30.07 5.95 -16.22
CA CYS A 182 30.90 4.88 -15.64
C CYS A 182 30.86 4.88 -14.10
N THR A 183 30.43 5.98 -13.46
CA THR A 183 30.24 6.07 -12.01
C THR A 183 28.77 6.08 -11.72
N ILE A 184 28.25 4.98 -11.17
CA ILE A 184 26.82 4.80 -10.88
C ILE A 184 26.54 5.26 -9.47
N THR A 185 25.64 6.24 -9.33
CA THR A 185 25.27 6.83 -8.04
C THR A 185 23.80 6.58 -7.72
N SER A 186 23.44 6.67 -6.44
CA SER A 186 22.05 6.57 -6.01
C SER A 186 21.26 7.83 -6.37
N PRO A 187 20.12 7.72 -7.06
CA PRO A 187 19.24 8.85 -7.35
C PRO A 187 18.32 9.20 -6.17
N VAL A 188 18.19 8.32 -5.17
CA VAL A 188 17.28 8.44 -4.03
C VAL A 188 17.97 8.12 -2.72
N VAL A 189 17.39 8.59 -1.61
CA VAL A 189 17.77 8.13 -0.26
C VAL A 189 17.07 6.81 0.00
N GLY A 190 17.80 5.79 0.45
CA GLY A 190 17.19 4.49 0.70
C GLY A 190 18.17 3.46 1.25
N VAL A 191 17.77 2.21 1.19
CA VAL A 191 18.57 1.04 1.58
C VAL A 191 18.85 0.21 0.34
N ILE A 192 20.11 -0.25 0.21
CA ILE A 192 20.54 -1.13 -0.88
C ILE A 192 19.90 -2.52 -0.70
N GLY A 193 19.25 -3.00 -1.74
CA GLY A 193 18.75 -4.37 -1.83
C GLY A 193 19.83 -5.39 -2.16
N GLU A 194 19.41 -6.50 -2.76
CA GLU A 194 20.32 -7.55 -3.26
C GLU A 194 21.20 -7.01 -4.38
N ILE A 195 22.47 -7.45 -4.40
CA ILE A 195 23.46 -7.13 -5.43
C ILE A 195 23.84 -8.42 -6.17
N PRO A 196 23.14 -8.75 -7.27
CA PRO A 196 23.35 -10.01 -8.01
C PRO A 196 24.61 -10.03 -8.89
N VAL A 197 25.46 -9.01 -8.81
CA VAL A 197 26.66 -8.83 -9.64
C VAL A 197 27.92 -8.78 -8.80
N PHE A 198 29.06 -9.19 -9.40
CA PHE A 198 30.37 -9.20 -8.76
C PHE A 198 31.31 -8.23 -9.44
N ALA A 199 32.33 -7.79 -8.71
CA ALA A 199 33.44 -7.05 -9.32
C ALA A 199 34.16 -7.96 -10.34
N GLY A 200 34.33 -7.46 -11.56
CA GLY A 200 34.81 -8.24 -12.70
C GLY A 200 33.75 -8.62 -13.73
N ASP A 201 32.48 -8.57 -13.37
CA ASP A 201 31.40 -8.89 -14.29
C ASP A 201 31.25 -7.86 -15.41
N GLN A 202 30.87 -8.35 -16.59
CA GLN A 202 30.52 -7.51 -17.73
C GLN A 202 29.06 -7.07 -17.59
N VAL A 203 28.83 -5.75 -17.54
CA VAL A 203 27.50 -5.16 -17.42
C VAL A 203 27.16 -4.35 -18.67
N SER A 204 25.85 -4.22 -18.95
CA SER A 204 25.31 -3.48 -20.10
C SER A 204 23.99 -2.78 -19.72
N PRO A 205 23.54 -1.78 -20.49
CA PRO A 205 22.25 -1.16 -20.28
C PRO A 205 21.12 -2.19 -20.19
N GLY A 206 20.35 -2.15 -19.08
CA GLY A 206 19.31 -3.12 -18.76
C GLY A 206 19.71 -4.21 -17.75
N THR A 207 21.01 -4.40 -17.46
CA THR A 207 21.45 -5.28 -16.37
C THR A 207 21.04 -4.67 -15.03
N GLN A 208 20.30 -5.39 -14.21
CA GLN A 208 19.97 -4.93 -12.85
C GLN A 208 21.19 -5.11 -11.94
N LEU A 209 21.70 -4.02 -11.37
CA LEU A 209 22.82 -4.05 -10.43
C LEU A 209 22.34 -4.18 -8.98
N THR A 210 21.29 -3.46 -8.63
CA THR A 210 20.61 -3.51 -7.32
C THR A 210 19.30 -2.74 -7.38
N ILE A 211 18.56 -2.78 -6.28
CA ILE A 211 17.39 -1.91 -6.06
C ILE A 211 17.71 -1.04 -4.84
N VAL A 212 17.55 0.27 -4.98
CA VAL A 212 17.56 1.19 -3.83
C VAL A 212 16.13 1.41 -3.38
N SER A 213 15.80 0.93 -2.20
CA SER A 213 14.45 1.05 -1.63
C SER A 213 14.39 2.24 -0.68
N GLY A 214 13.57 3.23 -1.03
CA GLY A 214 13.24 4.36 -0.15
C GLY A 214 12.29 3.92 0.94
N ASN A 215 12.81 3.58 2.11
CA ASN A 215 12.05 2.99 3.21
C ASN A 215 11.56 3.98 4.28
N THR A 216 11.73 5.27 4.09
CA THR A 216 11.23 6.29 5.04
C THR A 216 9.71 6.31 5.12
N THR A 217 9.07 6.07 3.98
CA THR A 217 7.62 5.94 3.85
C THR A 217 7.35 4.71 2.99
N MET A 218 6.43 3.86 3.45
CA MET A 218 6.10 2.62 2.77
C MET A 218 4.66 2.67 2.29
N ASP A 219 4.42 2.20 1.09
CA ASP A 219 3.10 2.08 0.51
C ASP A 219 2.63 0.63 0.61
N ALA A 220 1.50 0.40 1.29
CA ALA A 220 0.81 -0.88 1.26
C ALA A 220 -0.07 -0.93 0.02
N GLU A 221 0.25 -1.83 -0.90
CA GLU A 221 -0.56 -2.12 -2.08
C GLU A 221 -1.56 -3.24 -1.75
N PHE A 222 -2.85 -2.96 -1.89
CA PHE A 222 -3.94 -3.90 -1.62
C PHE A 222 -5.09 -3.69 -2.60
N SER A 223 -6.01 -4.65 -2.66
CA SER A 223 -7.17 -4.57 -3.54
C SER A 223 -8.45 -4.59 -2.74
N ILE A 224 -9.36 -3.65 -3.03
CA ILE A 224 -10.71 -3.60 -2.48
C ILE A 224 -11.70 -4.13 -3.51
N THR A 225 -12.76 -4.81 -3.06
CA THR A 225 -13.82 -5.29 -3.94
C THR A 225 -14.73 -4.15 -4.36
N GLU A 226 -15.30 -4.24 -5.58
CA GLU A 226 -16.29 -3.27 -6.06
C GLU A 226 -17.49 -3.17 -5.11
N SER A 227 -17.97 -4.31 -4.58
CA SER A 227 -19.08 -4.34 -3.61
C SER A 227 -18.79 -3.55 -2.34
N PHE A 228 -17.55 -3.59 -1.84
CA PHE A 228 -17.15 -2.76 -0.69
C PHE A 228 -17.27 -1.27 -1.02
N LEU A 229 -16.75 -0.87 -2.19
CA LEU A 229 -16.79 0.54 -2.61
C LEU A 229 -18.23 1.02 -2.80
N VAL A 230 -19.09 0.23 -3.48
CA VAL A 230 -20.50 0.55 -3.70
C VAL A 230 -21.24 0.67 -2.38
N ASN A 231 -20.99 -0.22 -1.42
CA ASN A 231 -21.60 -0.15 -0.08
C ASN A 231 -21.19 1.12 0.67
N GLN A 232 -19.94 1.58 0.54
CA GLN A 232 -19.50 2.84 1.15
C GLN A 232 -20.15 4.06 0.48
N LEU A 233 -20.33 4.04 -0.82
CA LEU A 233 -21.03 5.09 -1.56
C LEU A 233 -22.53 5.13 -1.22
N SER A 234 -23.16 3.96 -1.09
CA SER A 234 -24.61 3.82 -0.79
C SER A 234 -24.95 4.20 0.64
N SER A 235 -24.01 4.08 1.59
CA SER A 235 -24.21 4.44 3.00
C SER A 235 -24.26 5.96 3.25
N GLY A 236 -24.22 6.78 2.18
CA GLY A 236 -24.34 8.25 2.27
C GLY A 236 -23.10 8.97 2.79
N THR A 237 -22.02 8.24 3.04
CA THR A 237 -20.75 8.81 3.50
C THR A 237 -20.10 9.65 2.39
N VAL A 238 -20.40 9.33 1.11
CA VAL A 238 -19.89 10.07 -0.06
C VAL A 238 -21.04 10.34 -1.02
N LYS A 239 -21.44 11.61 -1.16
CA LYS A 239 -22.58 12.03 -2.01
C LYS A 239 -22.25 12.09 -3.52
N GLU A 240 -21.01 11.99 -3.91
CA GLU A 240 -20.52 12.01 -5.29
C GLU A 240 -19.37 11.03 -5.46
N ALA A 241 -19.32 10.33 -6.60
CA ALA A 241 -18.27 9.37 -6.96
C ALA A 241 -16.91 10.02 -7.31
N ASP A 242 -16.57 11.15 -6.67
CA ASP A 242 -15.24 11.74 -6.80
C ASP A 242 -14.24 10.94 -5.94
N LYS A 243 -13.23 10.38 -6.61
CA LYS A 243 -12.16 9.59 -5.98
C LYS A 243 -11.51 10.29 -4.80
N SER A 244 -11.29 11.60 -4.90
CA SER A 244 -10.67 12.40 -3.84
C SER A 244 -11.52 12.44 -2.58
N ARG A 245 -12.84 12.50 -2.73
CA ARG A 245 -13.80 12.49 -1.62
C ARG A 245 -13.94 11.11 -1.00
N VAL A 246 -13.93 10.05 -1.83
CA VAL A 246 -13.94 8.67 -1.33
C VAL A 246 -12.69 8.40 -0.47
N MET A 247 -11.52 8.80 -0.95
CA MET A 247 -10.27 8.63 -0.20
C MET A 247 -10.25 9.47 1.09
N ALA A 248 -10.76 10.69 1.05
CA ALA A 248 -10.83 11.57 2.23
C ALA A 248 -11.84 11.08 3.28
N ALA A 249 -12.86 10.33 2.87
CA ALA A 249 -13.88 9.76 3.75
C ALA A 249 -13.45 8.42 4.39
N LEU A 250 -12.41 7.77 3.85
CA LEU A 250 -11.85 6.57 4.47
C LEU A 250 -11.08 6.96 5.74
N PRO A 251 -11.29 6.25 6.85
CA PRO A 251 -10.54 6.48 8.08
C PRO A 251 -9.06 6.12 7.89
N ASP A 252 -8.22 6.53 8.85
CA ASP A 252 -6.86 6.06 8.92
C ASP A 252 -6.85 4.52 9.03
N VAL A 253 -5.97 3.90 8.24
CA VAL A 253 -5.88 2.46 8.13
C VAL A 253 -4.76 1.92 9.00
N GLN A 254 -4.90 0.70 9.47
CA GLN A 254 -3.90 0.01 10.26
C GLN A 254 -3.25 -1.10 9.43
N PHE A 255 -1.99 -1.37 9.69
CA PHE A 255 -1.29 -2.50 9.07
C PHE A 255 -1.01 -3.56 10.12
N VAL A 256 -1.40 -4.78 9.84
CA VAL A 256 -1.13 -5.95 10.67
C VAL A 256 -0.16 -6.85 9.90
N LEU A 257 0.99 -7.11 10.52
CA LEU A 257 2.01 -8.00 9.95
C LEU A 257 1.48 -9.44 9.88
N LYS A 258 2.11 -10.28 9.07
CA LYS A 258 1.71 -11.68 8.89
C LYS A 258 1.73 -12.50 10.18
N ASN A 259 2.52 -12.11 11.17
CA ASN A 259 2.58 -12.73 12.51
C ASN A 259 1.46 -12.26 13.45
N GLY A 260 0.52 -11.42 12.98
CA GLY A 260 -0.57 -10.88 13.79
C GLY A 260 -0.24 -9.62 14.60
N VAL A 261 1.01 -9.16 14.57
CA VAL A 261 1.42 -7.93 15.28
C VAL A 261 0.94 -6.71 14.52
N GLN A 262 0.24 -5.82 15.20
CA GLN A 262 -0.20 -4.55 14.63
C GLN A 262 0.96 -3.56 14.56
N TYR A 263 1.12 -2.91 13.40
CA TYR A 263 2.10 -1.86 13.22
C TYR A 263 1.69 -0.60 14.01
N PRO A 264 2.60 0.03 14.77
CA PRO A 264 2.24 1.09 15.72
C PRO A 264 1.79 2.40 15.04
N TYR A 265 2.20 2.63 13.79
CA TYR A 265 1.84 3.85 13.06
C TYR A 265 0.69 3.60 12.11
N GLY A 266 -0.31 4.48 12.17
CA GLY A 266 -1.44 4.48 11.23
C GLY A 266 -1.00 4.92 9.83
N GLY A 267 -1.67 4.39 8.83
CA GLY A 267 -1.49 4.80 7.43
C GLY A 267 -2.71 5.51 6.88
N ARG A 268 -2.55 6.18 5.77
CA ARG A 268 -3.64 6.84 5.05
C ARG A 268 -3.71 6.35 3.62
N VAL A 269 -4.93 6.13 3.13
CA VAL A 269 -5.15 5.78 1.71
C VAL A 269 -4.78 6.98 0.84
N THR A 270 -3.81 6.78 -0.05
CA THR A 270 -3.26 7.85 -0.90
C THR A 270 -3.66 7.70 -2.36
N SER A 271 -4.02 6.51 -2.80
CA SER A 271 -4.39 6.25 -4.18
C SER A 271 -5.44 5.15 -4.28
N LEU A 272 -6.40 5.39 -5.16
CA LEU A 272 -7.41 4.43 -5.59
C LEU A 272 -7.42 4.42 -7.12
N THR A 273 -7.24 3.25 -7.73
CA THR A 273 -7.34 3.14 -9.20
C THR A 273 -8.78 3.36 -9.63
N GLY A 274 -8.98 4.08 -10.74
CA GLY A 274 -10.33 4.32 -11.27
C GLY A 274 -10.82 3.25 -12.23
N VAL A 275 -10.13 2.11 -12.30
CA VAL A 275 -10.44 1.01 -13.21
C VAL A 275 -10.56 -0.26 -12.38
N VAL A 276 -11.70 -0.93 -12.50
CA VAL A 276 -11.94 -2.25 -11.92
C VAL A 276 -11.21 -3.29 -12.76
N ASN A 277 -10.45 -4.15 -12.13
CA ASN A 277 -9.90 -5.32 -12.80
C ASN A 277 -11.04 -6.30 -13.11
N ALA A 278 -11.37 -6.47 -14.39
CA ALA A 278 -12.49 -7.30 -14.83
C ALA A 278 -12.37 -8.79 -14.44
N ALA A 279 -11.14 -9.29 -14.25
CA ALA A 279 -10.92 -10.69 -13.86
C ALA A 279 -11.19 -10.94 -12.37
N THR A 280 -10.99 -9.93 -11.51
CA THR A 280 -11.08 -10.08 -10.05
C THR A 280 -12.20 -9.26 -9.42
N GLY A 281 -12.88 -8.37 -10.16
CA GLY A 281 -13.90 -7.46 -9.64
C GLY A 281 -13.36 -6.53 -8.54
N SER A 282 -12.06 -6.17 -8.61
CA SER A 282 -11.41 -5.40 -7.55
C SER A 282 -10.68 -4.17 -8.09
N LEU A 283 -10.50 -3.18 -7.23
CA LEU A 283 -9.74 -1.95 -7.49
C LEU A 283 -8.47 -1.98 -6.66
N ALA A 284 -7.34 -1.62 -7.28
CA ALA A 284 -6.08 -1.49 -6.55
C ALA A 284 -6.05 -0.17 -5.76
N CYS A 285 -5.63 -0.29 -4.52
CA CYS A 285 -5.47 0.80 -3.57
C CYS A 285 -4.06 0.84 -3.03
N LYS A 286 -3.61 2.04 -2.64
CA LYS A 286 -2.36 2.24 -1.92
C LYS A 286 -2.63 3.03 -0.65
N ALA A 287 -2.09 2.57 0.46
CA ALA A 287 -2.06 3.31 1.70
C ALA A 287 -0.62 3.56 2.12
N SER A 288 -0.31 4.81 2.45
CA SER A 288 1.03 5.22 2.83
C SER A 288 1.19 5.17 4.34
N PHE A 289 2.26 4.53 4.80
CA PHE A 289 2.62 4.36 6.20
C PHE A 289 3.97 5.01 6.47
N PRO A 290 4.11 5.84 7.51
CA PRO A 290 5.41 6.33 7.94
C PRO A 290 6.23 5.16 8.50
N ASN A 291 7.53 5.14 8.23
CA ASN A 291 8.43 4.08 8.68
C ASN A 291 9.71 4.69 9.33
N PRO A 292 9.56 5.44 10.44
CA PRO A 292 10.68 6.12 11.07
C PRO A 292 11.73 5.14 11.61
N ASP A 293 11.26 4.01 12.16
CA ASP A 293 12.12 3.00 12.79
C ASP A 293 12.69 1.98 11.78
N GLY A 294 12.26 2.06 10.51
CA GLY A 294 12.73 1.15 9.46
C GLY A 294 12.28 -0.30 9.60
N HIS A 295 11.20 -0.57 10.36
CA HIS A 295 10.70 -1.93 10.59
C HIS A 295 9.93 -2.52 9.41
N LEU A 296 9.45 -1.68 8.50
CA LEU A 296 8.80 -2.12 7.28
C LEU A 296 9.82 -2.20 6.13
N PHE A 297 9.79 -3.30 5.41
CA PHE A 297 10.66 -3.55 4.26
C PHE A 297 9.81 -3.78 3.00
N SER A 298 10.35 -3.39 1.85
CA SER A 298 9.72 -3.69 0.55
C SER A 298 9.62 -5.21 0.37
N GLY A 299 8.45 -5.66 -0.11
CA GLY A 299 8.14 -7.08 -0.26
C GLY A 299 7.45 -7.74 0.93
N MET A 300 7.41 -7.11 2.12
CA MET A 300 6.67 -7.64 3.27
C MET A 300 5.18 -7.79 2.94
N GLN A 301 4.60 -8.89 3.42
CA GLN A 301 3.17 -9.16 3.30
C GLN A 301 2.49 -8.97 4.66
N GLY A 302 1.25 -8.50 4.61
CA GLY A 302 0.44 -8.30 5.79
C GLY A 302 -1.02 -8.01 5.42
N THR A 303 -1.73 -7.42 6.34
CA THR A 303 -3.14 -7.10 6.20
C THR A 303 -3.37 -5.63 6.50
N VAL A 304 -3.96 -4.91 5.58
CA VAL A 304 -4.50 -3.57 5.84
C VAL A 304 -5.88 -3.72 6.44
N VAL A 305 -6.10 -3.08 7.57
CA VAL A 305 -7.36 -3.05 8.31
C VAL A 305 -7.97 -1.67 8.20
N ILE A 306 -9.18 -1.60 7.63
CA ILE A 306 -9.95 -0.37 7.50
C ILE A 306 -11.06 -0.41 8.56
N PRO A 307 -11.00 0.44 9.61
CA PRO A 307 -12.03 0.49 10.64
C PRO A 307 -13.24 1.28 10.14
N ILE A 308 -14.31 0.59 9.77
CA ILE A 308 -15.56 1.22 9.31
C ILE A 308 -16.51 1.39 10.48
N GLN A 309 -16.90 2.63 10.77
CA GLN A 309 -17.94 2.93 11.75
C GLN A 309 -19.32 2.69 11.15
N LYS A 310 -20.09 1.82 11.79
CA LYS A 310 -21.52 1.65 11.52
C LYS A 310 -22.32 2.21 12.71
N LYS A 311 -23.18 3.17 12.44
CA LYS A 311 -24.02 3.83 13.42
C LYS A 311 -25.42 3.21 13.45
N ASP A 312 -26.06 3.30 14.60
CA ASP A 312 -27.47 2.88 14.78
C ASP A 312 -27.75 1.41 14.39
N VAL A 313 -26.80 0.51 14.61
CA VAL A 313 -26.95 -0.92 14.31
C VAL A 313 -27.35 -1.71 15.55
N MET A 314 -28.16 -2.74 15.36
CA MET A 314 -28.53 -3.67 16.42
C MET A 314 -27.47 -4.77 16.51
N VAL A 315 -26.82 -4.88 17.67
CA VAL A 315 -25.75 -5.86 17.94
C VAL A 315 -26.23 -6.82 19.01
N ILE A 316 -26.10 -8.13 18.74
CA ILE A 316 -26.45 -9.18 19.70
C ILE A 316 -25.30 -10.19 19.82
N PRO A 317 -25.15 -10.88 20.96
CA PRO A 317 -24.19 -11.96 21.10
C PRO A 317 -24.50 -13.10 20.13
N ILE A 318 -23.47 -13.73 19.54
CA ILE A 318 -23.62 -14.83 18.60
C ILE A 318 -24.38 -16.02 19.22
N ASN A 319 -24.28 -16.21 20.54
CA ASN A 319 -24.94 -17.26 21.28
C ASN A 319 -26.47 -17.14 21.28
N ALA A 320 -27.03 -15.95 20.99
CA ALA A 320 -28.45 -15.71 20.83
C ALA A 320 -28.98 -16.21 19.47
N VAL A 321 -28.08 -16.48 18.51
CA VAL A 321 -28.48 -16.91 17.17
C VAL A 321 -28.44 -18.42 17.05
N VAL A 322 -29.60 -18.99 16.77
CA VAL A 322 -29.75 -20.41 16.46
C VAL A 322 -29.72 -20.60 14.94
N ARG A 323 -28.79 -21.43 14.45
CA ARG A 323 -28.68 -21.75 13.03
C ARG A 323 -29.42 -23.05 12.75
N LEU A 324 -30.45 -22.97 11.93
CA LEU A 324 -31.21 -24.13 11.48
C LEU A 324 -31.10 -24.23 9.95
N GLN A 325 -30.29 -25.16 9.47
CA GLN A 325 -29.94 -25.27 8.05
C GLN A 325 -29.41 -23.92 7.51
N ASP A 326 -30.09 -23.34 6.51
CA ASP A 326 -29.70 -22.04 5.89
C ASP A 326 -30.29 -20.82 6.57
N LYS A 327 -31.07 -21.00 7.68
CA LYS A 327 -31.75 -19.91 8.38
C LYS A 327 -31.07 -19.59 9.69
N SER A 328 -30.99 -18.29 9.98
CA SER A 328 -30.61 -17.80 11.30
C SER A 328 -31.87 -17.37 12.05
N LEU A 329 -32.08 -17.91 13.22
CA LEU A 329 -33.24 -17.66 14.05
C LEU A 329 -32.81 -17.05 15.37
N VAL A 330 -33.63 -16.16 15.90
CA VAL A 330 -33.50 -15.61 17.26
C VAL A 330 -34.83 -15.78 17.98
N TYR A 331 -34.80 -16.19 19.24
CA TYR A 331 -35.99 -16.33 20.05
C TYR A 331 -36.31 -14.97 20.71
N LYS A 332 -37.40 -14.35 20.25
CA LYS A 332 -37.95 -13.13 20.82
C LYS A 332 -38.93 -13.48 21.94
N VAL A 333 -38.83 -12.83 23.06
CA VAL A 333 -39.75 -12.96 24.18
C VAL A 333 -40.94 -12.05 23.93
N MET A 334 -42.11 -12.66 23.88
CA MET A 334 -43.38 -11.94 23.70
C MET A 334 -43.89 -11.36 25.06
N PRO A 335 -44.85 -10.42 25.06
CA PRO A 335 -45.38 -9.83 26.29
C PRO A 335 -46.04 -10.85 27.25
N ASP A 336 -46.46 -12.01 26.74
CA ASP A 336 -46.99 -13.14 27.49
C ASP A 336 -45.93 -14.07 28.07
N SER A 337 -44.64 -13.65 27.99
CA SER A 337 -43.47 -14.38 28.42
C SER A 337 -43.23 -15.67 27.62
N THR A 338 -43.78 -15.82 26.42
CA THR A 338 -43.53 -16.95 25.54
C THR A 338 -42.39 -16.64 24.54
N ALA A 339 -41.58 -17.63 24.22
CA ALA A 339 -40.55 -17.51 23.21
C ALA A 339 -41.13 -17.76 21.81
N LYS A 340 -40.87 -16.85 20.88
CA LYS A 340 -41.23 -16.96 19.47
C LYS A 340 -39.99 -16.91 18.59
N SER A 341 -39.84 -17.87 17.72
CA SER A 341 -38.73 -17.86 16.75
C SER A 341 -38.96 -16.80 15.68
N VAL A 342 -37.93 -15.99 15.40
CA VAL A 342 -37.94 -14.94 14.38
C VAL A 342 -36.75 -15.18 13.46
N GLU A 343 -37.00 -15.27 12.15
CA GLU A 343 -35.96 -15.34 11.15
C GLU A 343 -35.27 -13.98 11.04
N VAL A 344 -33.90 -13.98 11.12
CA VAL A 344 -33.10 -12.77 11.09
C VAL A 344 -32.02 -12.88 10.02
N THR A 345 -31.73 -11.75 9.39
CA THR A 345 -30.52 -11.62 8.55
C THR A 345 -29.40 -11.02 9.36
N ILE A 346 -28.28 -11.72 9.43
CA ILE A 346 -27.13 -11.32 10.25
C ILE A 346 -25.90 -11.02 9.43
N THR A 347 -25.05 -10.14 9.94
CA THR A 347 -23.66 -9.95 9.48
C THR A 347 -22.74 -10.27 10.66
N ASN A 348 -21.83 -11.22 10.47
CA ASN A 348 -20.85 -11.57 11.50
C ASN A 348 -19.88 -10.42 11.72
N THR A 349 -19.53 -10.16 12.98
CA THR A 349 -18.42 -9.27 13.32
C THR A 349 -17.11 -10.03 13.35
N ASP A 350 -16.01 -9.32 13.22
CA ASP A 350 -14.67 -9.92 13.23
C ASP A 350 -14.26 -10.46 14.61
N SER A 351 -14.93 -9.99 15.67
CA SER A 351 -14.74 -10.49 17.06
C SER A 351 -15.20 -11.95 17.22
N GLY A 352 -16.09 -12.43 16.35
CA GLY A 352 -16.72 -13.75 16.46
C GLY A 352 -17.61 -13.91 17.70
N LYS A 353 -17.73 -12.88 18.53
CA LYS A 353 -18.57 -12.88 19.75
C LYS A 353 -19.95 -12.29 19.52
N ASP A 354 -20.03 -11.30 18.62
CA ASP A 354 -21.24 -10.55 18.35
C ASP A 354 -21.63 -10.62 16.87
N VAL A 355 -22.88 -10.40 16.58
CA VAL A 355 -23.43 -10.29 15.22
C VAL A 355 -24.29 -9.05 15.09
N ILE A 356 -24.31 -8.47 13.90
CA ILE A 356 -25.19 -7.35 13.56
C ILE A 356 -26.44 -7.90 12.93
N ILE A 357 -27.59 -7.44 13.43
CA ILE A 357 -28.91 -7.73 12.85
C ILE A 357 -29.20 -6.70 11.75
N ASN A 358 -29.37 -7.18 10.54
CA ASN A 358 -29.75 -6.35 9.40
C ASN A 358 -31.27 -6.25 9.24
N SER A 359 -32.00 -7.34 9.58
CA SER A 359 -33.47 -7.39 9.50
C SER A 359 -34.05 -8.50 10.38
N GLY A 360 -35.32 -8.39 10.73
CA GLY A 360 -36.08 -9.41 11.47
C GLY A 360 -36.44 -9.00 12.91
N LEU A 361 -35.75 -8.03 13.51
CA LEU A 361 -35.98 -7.57 14.87
C LEU A 361 -36.12 -6.03 14.91
N ASN A 362 -36.74 -5.52 15.97
CA ASN A 362 -36.88 -4.08 16.21
C ASN A 362 -36.18 -3.66 17.50
N THR A 363 -35.83 -2.40 17.59
CA THR A 363 -35.30 -1.80 18.83
C THR A 363 -36.36 -1.92 19.94
N GLY A 364 -35.93 -2.36 21.12
CA GLY A 364 -36.82 -2.62 22.27
C GLY A 364 -37.34 -4.07 22.35
N ASP A 365 -37.09 -4.91 21.34
CA ASP A 365 -37.39 -6.32 21.43
C ASP A 365 -36.50 -7.02 22.47
N VAL A 366 -37.12 -7.90 23.27
CA VAL A 366 -36.37 -8.73 24.23
C VAL A 366 -36.09 -10.08 23.61
N ILE A 367 -34.82 -10.51 23.62
CA ILE A 367 -34.38 -11.77 23.05
C ILE A 367 -33.70 -12.65 24.09
N VAL A 368 -33.70 -13.95 23.85
CA VAL A 368 -32.93 -14.93 24.65
C VAL A 368 -31.49 -14.95 24.18
N THR A 369 -30.54 -14.75 25.09
CA THR A 369 -29.10 -14.73 24.78
C THR A 369 -28.38 -16.01 25.14
N THR A 370 -28.64 -16.55 26.33
CA THR A 370 -27.98 -17.79 26.80
C THR A 370 -28.99 -18.93 26.80
N GLY A 371 -28.56 -20.07 26.24
CA GLY A 371 -29.42 -21.26 26.14
C GLY A 371 -30.41 -21.26 24.98
N ALA A 372 -30.27 -20.32 24.02
CA ALA A 372 -31.17 -20.19 22.87
C ALA A 372 -31.37 -21.49 22.09
N ASN A 373 -30.34 -22.36 22.00
CA ASN A 373 -30.43 -23.68 21.34
C ASN A 373 -31.37 -24.66 22.04
N ASN A 374 -31.70 -24.44 23.29
CA ASN A 374 -32.56 -25.35 24.08
C ASN A 374 -33.99 -24.80 24.22
N VAL A 375 -34.30 -23.64 23.66
CA VAL A 375 -35.63 -23.01 23.71
C VAL A 375 -36.50 -23.64 22.63
N GLN A 376 -37.72 -24.02 23.02
CA GLN A 376 -38.76 -24.48 22.08
C GLN A 376 -39.77 -23.34 21.81
N GLU A 377 -40.33 -23.31 20.61
CA GLU A 377 -41.33 -22.33 20.24
C GLU A 377 -42.57 -22.44 21.15
N GLY A 378 -43.01 -21.31 21.69
CA GLY A 378 -44.10 -21.24 22.64
C GLY A 378 -43.73 -21.57 24.09
N GLN A 379 -42.48 -21.89 24.39
CA GLN A 379 -42.02 -22.14 25.77
C GLN A 379 -42.04 -20.85 26.59
N LYS A 380 -42.51 -20.92 27.85
CA LYS A 380 -42.44 -19.81 28.80
C LYS A 380 -40.99 -19.55 29.23
N VAL A 381 -40.51 -18.35 29.01
CA VAL A 381 -39.20 -17.84 29.44
C VAL A 381 -39.42 -17.18 30.82
N LEU A 382 -38.81 -17.75 31.83
CA LEU A 382 -38.79 -17.13 33.18
C LEU A 382 -37.60 -16.21 33.26
N PHE A 383 -37.87 -14.94 33.58
CA PHE A 383 -36.81 -13.98 33.83
C PHE A 383 -36.06 -14.36 35.11
N PRO A 384 -34.72 -14.28 35.17
CA PRO A 384 -34.00 -14.33 36.43
C PRO A 384 -34.54 -13.19 37.30
N LYS A 385 -35.03 -13.50 38.54
CA LYS A 385 -35.29 -12.45 39.52
C LYS A 385 -34.00 -11.69 39.75
N GLU A 386 -34.00 -10.37 39.55
CA GLU A 386 -32.97 -9.49 40.10
C GLU A 386 -32.83 -9.78 41.59
N GLU A 387 -31.73 -10.38 42.00
CA GLU A 387 -31.31 -10.38 43.40
C GLU A 387 -31.04 -8.92 43.75
N GLU A 388 -31.96 -8.29 44.49
CA GLU A 388 -31.70 -7.08 45.21
C GLU A 388 -30.44 -7.31 46.04
N SER A 389 -29.32 -6.69 45.63
CA SER A 389 -28.12 -6.63 46.44
C SER A 389 -28.48 -5.84 47.72
N GLU A 390 -28.87 -6.56 48.80
CA GLU A 390 -28.90 -6.01 50.13
C GLU A 390 -27.53 -5.40 50.43
N LYS A 391 -27.52 -4.07 50.50
CA LYS A 391 -26.46 -3.32 51.15
C LYS A 391 -26.42 -3.84 52.59
N LYS A 392 -25.36 -4.60 52.93
CA LYS A 392 -24.90 -4.72 54.31
C LYS A 392 -24.03 -3.52 54.62
N ASP A 393 -24.55 -2.74 55.58
CA ASP A 393 -23.79 -1.72 56.31
C ASP A 393 -22.46 -2.20 56.89
#